data_7cf21b31d8cadc9a41bdac8c28583ce7
#
_entry.id   7cf21b31d8cadc9a41bdac8c28583ce7
#
_cell.length_a   1.000
_cell.length_b   1.000
_cell.length_c   1.000
_cell.angle_alpha   90.00
_cell.angle_beta   90.00
_cell.angle_gamma   90.00
#
_symmetry.space_group_name_H-M   'P 1'
#
loop_
_entity.id
_entity.type
_entity.pdbx_description
1 polymer ?
#
loop_
_entity_poly.entity_id
_entity_poly.type
_entity_poly.pdbx_seq_one_letter_code
_entity_poly.pdbx_strand_id
1 'polypeptide(L)' 'MEKIEIIEQTDPVTEEVSQHVIIDRGNGEFTSMPKAIYDEMIAKANEAKTL' A
#
# COMPACT_ATOMS: atom_id res chain seq x y z
N MET A 1 8.28 9.10 -12.47
CA MET A 1 7.74 9.59 -11.20
C MET A 1 6.92 8.53 -10.52
N GLU A 2 7.14 8.37 -9.24
CA GLU A 2 6.38 7.42 -8.46
C GLU A 2 4.99 7.96 -8.16
N LYS A 3 3.99 7.12 -8.31
CA LYS A 3 2.63 7.49 -8.01
C LYS A 3 2.04 6.44 -7.10
N ILE A 4 1.37 6.87 -6.04
CA ILE A 4 0.77 5.94 -5.07
C ILE A 4 -0.73 6.10 -5.13
N GLU A 5 -1.42 4.97 -5.29
CA GLU A 5 -2.88 4.94 -5.31
C GLU A 5 -3.36 3.95 -4.26
N ILE A 6 -4.43 4.30 -3.59
CA ILE A 6 -5.05 3.43 -2.61
C ILE A 6 -6.43 3.04 -3.13
N ILE A 7 -6.66 1.74 -3.22
CA ILE A 7 -7.95 1.22 -3.68
C ILE A 7 -8.60 0.41 -2.58
N GLU A 8 -9.92 0.42 -2.57
CA GLU A 8 -10.70 -0.38 -1.63
C GLU A 8 -11.31 -1.56 -2.37
N GLN A 9 -11.27 -2.72 -1.72
CA GLN A 9 -11.88 -3.92 -2.25
C GLN A 9 -12.79 -4.51 -1.18
N THR A 10 -13.95 -4.99 -1.61
CA THR A 10 -14.89 -5.64 -0.71
C THR A 10 -14.97 -7.11 -1.06
N ASP A 11 -14.77 -7.96 -0.06
CA ASP A 11 -14.90 -9.39 -0.25
C ASP A 11 -16.39 -9.74 -0.35
N PRO A 12 -16.83 -10.34 -1.46
CA PRO A 12 -18.25 -10.67 -1.62
C PRO A 12 -18.73 -11.79 -0.70
N VAL A 13 -17.82 -12.54 -0.11
CA VAL A 13 -18.18 -13.65 0.77
C VAL A 13 -18.32 -13.21 2.20
N THR A 14 -17.37 -12.45 2.71
CA THR A 14 -17.35 -12.01 4.11
C THR A 14 -17.82 -10.57 4.28
N GLU A 15 -17.96 -9.84 3.19
CA GLU A 15 -18.31 -8.41 3.19
C GLU A 15 -17.27 -7.56 3.91
N GLU A 16 -16.08 -8.08 4.07
CA GLU A 16 -14.99 -7.32 4.65
C GLU A 16 -14.39 -6.38 3.63
N VAL A 17 -14.12 -5.16 4.06
CA VAL A 17 -13.48 -4.16 3.21
C VAL A 17 -11.99 -4.16 3.50
N SER A 18 -11.19 -4.28 2.46
CA SER A 18 -9.74 -4.21 2.59
C SER A 18 -9.20 -3.15 1.66
N GLN A 19 -8.10 -2.54 2.05
CA GLN A 19 -7.44 -1.51 1.25
C GLN A 19 -6.12 -2.04 0.74
N HIS A 20 -5.82 -1.70 -0.51
CA HIS A 20 -4.57 -2.07 -1.15
C HIS A 20 -3.90 -0.82 -1.69
N VAL A 21 -2.59 -0.81 -1.61
CA VAL A 21 -1.79 0.29 -2.12
C VAL A 21 -1.12 -0.17 -3.41
N ILE A 22 -1.24 0.64 -4.44
CA ILE A 22 -0.59 0.37 -5.72
C ILE A 22 0.44 1.46 -5.96
N ILE A 23 1.67 1.06 -6.15
CA ILE A 23 2.77 1.98 -6.39
C ILE A 23 3.17 1.87 -7.85
N ASP A 24 2.97 2.95 -8.58
CA ASP A 24 3.36 3.04 -9.99
C ASP A 24 4.70 3.72 -10.05
N ARG A 25 5.69 3.02 -10.55
CA ARG A 25 7.05 3.55 -10.60
C ARG A 25 7.33 4.38 -11.84
N GLY A 26 6.38 4.43 -12.75
CA GLY A 26 6.50 5.28 -13.92
C GLY A 26 7.26 4.66 -15.10
N ASN A 27 7.81 3.48 -14.93
CA ASN A 27 8.53 2.78 -15.99
C ASN A 27 7.79 1.52 -16.45
N GLY A 28 6.51 1.44 -16.19
CA GLY A 28 5.71 0.28 -16.53
C GLY A 28 5.66 -0.77 -15.43
N GLU A 29 6.30 -0.50 -14.30
CA GLU A 29 6.28 -1.43 -13.17
C GLU A 29 5.29 -0.97 -12.11
N PHE A 30 4.56 -1.94 -11.58
CA PHE A 30 3.59 -1.70 -10.51
C PHE A 30 3.87 -2.64 -9.37
N THR A 31 3.74 -2.12 -8.17
CA THR A 31 3.81 -2.93 -6.96
C THR A 31 2.49 -2.78 -6.22
N SER A 32 1.88 -3.89 -5.85
CA SER A 32 0.65 -3.83 -5.07
C SER A 32 0.82 -4.60 -3.78
N MET A 33 0.28 -4.05 -2.70
CA MET A 33 0.41 -4.67 -1.39
C MET A 33 -0.78 -4.27 -0.52
N PRO A 34 -1.13 -5.08 0.49
CA PRO A 34 -2.15 -4.65 1.45
C PRO A 34 -1.73 -3.38 2.17
N LYS A 35 -2.69 -2.51 2.43
CA LYS A 35 -2.38 -1.25 3.10
C LYS A 35 -1.73 -1.47 4.47
N ALA A 36 -2.10 -2.53 5.16
CA ALA A 36 -1.50 -2.83 6.46
C ALA A 36 0.01 -3.04 6.35
N ILE A 37 0.44 -3.73 5.29
CA ILE A 37 1.87 -3.94 5.05
C ILE A 37 2.55 -2.63 4.67
N TYR A 38 1.88 -1.84 3.86
CA TYR A 38 2.42 -0.55 3.45
C TYR A 38 2.61 0.37 4.66
N ASP A 39 1.62 0.41 5.55
CA ASP A 39 1.71 1.21 6.77
C ASP A 39 2.87 0.75 7.65
N GLU A 40 3.07 -0.55 7.75
CA GLU A 40 4.21 -1.09 8.50
C GLU A 40 5.55 -0.63 7.93
N MET A 41 5.65 -0.65 6.61
CA MET A 41 6.87 -0.23 5.94
C MET A 41 7.17 1.23 6.23
N ILE A 42 6.15 2.07 6.18
CA ILE A 42 6.32 3.49 6.45
C ILE A 42 6.68 3.72 7.91
N ALA A 43 6.04 3.01 8.82
CA ALA A 43 6.34 3.14 10.24
C ALA A 43 7.79 2.76 10.54
N LYS A 44 8.27 1.70 9.90
CA LYS A 44 9.67 1.29 10.08
C LYS A 44 10.64 2.31 9.50
N ALA A 45 10.30 2.87 8.36
CA ALA A 45 11.14 3.90 7.76
C ALA A 45 11.20 5.13 8.66
N ASN A 46 10.06 5.50 9.25
CA ASN A 46 10.02 6.63 10.17
C ASN A 46 10.79 6.36 11.44
N GLU A 47 10.72 5.13 11.97
CA GLU A 47 11.50 4.76 13.15
C GLU A 47 12.99 4.90 12.88
N ALA A 48 13.43 4.45 11.72
CA ALA A 48 14.84 4.55 11.37
C ALA A 48 15.29 6.00 11.25
N LYS A 49 14.39 6.89 10.87
CA LYS A 49 14.71 8.30 10.71
C LYS A 49 14.70 9.08 12.00
N THR A 50 14.05 8.56 13.02
CA THR A 50 13.87 9.29 14.27
C THR A 50 15.06 9.17 15.21
N LEU A 51 16.07 8.45 14.81
CA LEU A 51 17.29 8.30 15.63
C LEU A 51 18.25 9.51 15.46
#